data_d01e74173aa35dd55dd5e415d8d73e9d
#
_entry.id   d01e74173aa35dd55dd5e415d8d73e9d
#
_cell.length_a   1.000
_cell.length_b   1.000
_cell.length_c   1.000
_cell.angle_alpha   90.00
_cell.angle_beta   90.00
_cell.angle_gamma   90.00
#
_symmetry.space_group_name_H-M   'P 1'
#
loop_
_entity.id
_entity.type
_entity.pdbx_description
1 polymer ?
#
loop_
_entity_poly.entity_id
_entity_poly.type
_entity_poly.pdbx_seq_one_letter_code
_entity_poly.pdbx_strand_id
1 'polypeptide(L)'
;MSVSIVPTLDMERAIAASGYDVIVGFDEVGRGSLAGPVMVGAAAIRTCDLAGLSPLQVPDGVADSKMLTEHRREAIFEELKSWCASWAVGSASNTEIDDWGISYALGIAALRALGQAEEKLGIDGDGMLDGKPVKVGAILDGPNDYITKALNTFDAPDVPVPAEVSTKVKGDRCCATVATAAVIAKVTRDRLMVELGAQPQYEPYEWAHNKGYGSAAHRDAIAEFGPSDLHRLSWHLV
;
A
#
# COMPACT_ATOMS: atom_id res chain seq x y z
N MET A 1 -22.67 19.32 -7.25
CA MET A 1 -21.85 18.30 -7.94
C MET A 1 -20.45 18.42 -7.38
N SER A 2 -19.98 17.45 -6.60
CA SER A 2 -18.58 17.42 -6.15
C SER A 2 -17.73 17.14 -7.38
N VAL A 3 -16.79 18.01 -7.68
CA VAL A 3 -15.78 17.77 -8.71
C VAL A 3 -14.99 16.53 -8.23
N SER A 4 -15.15 15.41 -8.92
CA SER A 4 -14.33 14.23 -8.69
C SER A 4 -12.90 14.62 -9.09
N ILE A 5 -12.00 14.72 -8.12
CA ILE A 5 -10.58 14.93 -8.41
C ILE A 5 -10.08 13.61 -9.00
N VAL A 6 -9.67 13.65 -10.26
CA VAL A 6 -9.05 12.52 -10.95
C VAL A 6 -7.54 12.63 -10.72
N PRO A 7 -6.86 11.59 -10.27
CA PRO A 7 -5.40 11.57 -10.16
C PRO A 7 -4.75 11.86 -11.52
N THR A 8 -3.56 12.47 -11.50
CA THR A 8 -2.77 12.73 -12.70
C THR A 8 -1.41 12.03 -12.63
N LEU A 9 -0.63 12.11 -13.69
CA LEU A 9 0.77 11.66 -13.74
C LEU A 9 1.77 12.83 -13.64
N ASP A 10 1.34 13.99 -13.14
CA ASP A 10 2.19 15.19 -13.15
C ASP A 10 3.36 15.07 -12.17
N MET A 11 3.14 14.51 -10.99
CA MET A 11 4.21 14.29 -10.01
C MET A 11 5.17 13.20 -10.49
N GLU A 12 4.64 12.12 -11.06
CA GLU A 12 5.44 11.06 -11.66
C GLU A 12 6.34 11.62 -12.80
N ARG A 13 5.79 12.47 -13.67
CA ARG A 13 6.57 13.14 -14.73
C ARG A 13 7.64 14.08 -14.17
N ALA A 14 7.34 14.79 -13.08
CA ALA A 14 8.32 15.67 -12.43
C ALA A 14 9.50 14.88 -11.85
N ILE A 15 9.22 13.73 -11.20
CA ILE A 15 10.25 12.83 -10.68
C ILE A 15 11.05 12.21 -11.83
N ALA A 16 10.40 11.77 -12.91
CA ALA A 16 11.05 11.24 -14.11
C ALA A 16 12.03 12.27 -14.71
N ALA A 17 11.65 13.55 -14.78
CA ALA A 17 12.50 14.62 -15.26
C ALA A 17 13.74 14.87 -14.39
N SER A 18 13.75 14.39 -13.15
CA SER A 18 14.92 14.42 -12.24
C SER A 18 15.87 13.24 -12.43
N GLY A 19 15.60 12.35 -13.41
CA GLY A 19 16.51 11.28 -13.82
C GLY A 19 16.34 9.96 -13.09
N TYR A 20 15.13 9.67 -12.60
CA TYR A 20 14.73 8.35 -12.09
C TYR A 20 14.23 7.47 -13.23
N ASP A 21 14.50 6.17 -13.12
CA ASP A 21 14.13 5.16 -14.13
C ASP A 21 12.81 4.46 -13.80
N VAL A 22 12.51 4.35 -12.51
CA VAL A 22 11.29 3.74 -11.97
C VAL A 22 10.68 4.68 -10.94
N ILE A 23 9.35 4.77 -10.93
CA ILE A 23 8.60 5.52 -9.92
C ILE A 23 7.60 4.57 -9.27
N VAL A 24 7.58 4.57 -7.94
CA VAL A 24 6.71 3.72 -7.14
C VAL A 24 5.80 4.58 -6.27
N GLY A 25 4.48 4.45 -6.45
CA GLY A 25 3.49 5.04 -5.56
C GLY A 25 3.20 4.12 -4.39
N PHE A 26 3.08 4.67 -3.17
CA PHE A 26 2.77 3.93 -1.95
C PHE A 26 1.56 4.50 -1.22
N ASP A 27 0.70 3.60 -0.73
CA ASP A 27 -0.38 3.94 0.21
C ASP A 27 -0.61 2.81 1.22
N GLU A 28 -1.02 3.16 2.45
CA GLU A 28 -1.26 2.20 3.52
C GLU A 28 -2.74 1.88 3.72
N VAL A 29 -3.01 0.66 4.18
CA VAL A 29 -4.33 0.21 4.59
C VAL A 29 -4.27 -0.56 5.92
N GLY A 30 -5.32 -0.43 6.72
CA GLY A 30 -5.39 -1.12 8.01
C GLY A 30 -4.61 -0.45 9.13
N ARG A 31 -4.10 0.77 8.96
CA ARG A 31 -3.36 1.50 9.99
C ARG A 31 -4.15 1.64 11.30
N GLY A 32 -5.44 2.00 11.22
CA GLY A 32 -6.33 2.18 12.39
C GLY A 32 -7.17 0.96 12.75
N SER A 33 -6.88 -0.23 12.22
CA SER A 33 -7.61 -1.46 12.57
C SER A 33 -7.21 -1.97 13.95
N LEU A 34 -8.15 -2.57 14.67
CA LEU A 34 -7.90 -3.23 15.95
C LEU A 34 -7.36 -4.65 15.79
N ALA A 35 -7.58 -5.27 14.62
CA ALA A 35 -7.14 -6.62 14.30
C ALA A 35 -6.57 -6.74 12.89
N GLY A 36 -5.73 -7.75 12.70
CA GLY A 36 -5.08 -8.06 11.45
C GLY A 36 -3.87 -7.17 11.13
N PRO A 37 -3.19 -7.45 10.01
CA PRO A 37 -1.97 -6.75 9.62
C PRO A 37 -2.24 -5.31 9.18
N VAL A 38 -1.20 -4.48 9.26
CA VAL A 38 -1.11 -3.29 8.42
C VAL A 38 -0.49 -3.69 7.08
N MET A 39 -0.97 -3.12 6.00
CA MET A 39 -0.46 -3.40 4.67
C MET A 39 -0.14 -2.11 3.93
N VAL A 40 0.86 -2.17 3.05
CA VAL A 40 1.26 -1.07 2.16
C VAL A 40 1.28 -1.59 0.73
N GLY A 41 0.55 -0.91 -0.14
CA GLY A 41 0.59 -1.16 -1.58
C GLY A 41 1.75 -0.41 -2.23
N ALA A 42 2.35 -1.03 -3.23
CA ALA A 42 3.33 -0.44 -4.13
C ALA A 42 2.85 -0.62 -5.57
N ALA A 43 2.80 0.46 -6.34
CA ALA A 43 2.47 0.45 -7.76
C ALA A 43 3.59 1.14 -8.53
N ALA A 44 4.36 0.38 -9.31
CA ALA A 44 5.53 0.85 -10.02
C ALA A 44 5.26 1.07 -11.51
N ILE A 45 5.82 2.14 -12.07
CA ILE A 45 5.85 2.42 -13.50
C ILE A 45 7.29 2.70 -13.94
N ARG A 46 7.59 2.40 -15.20
CA ARG A 46 8.87 2.80 -15.82
C ARG A 46 8.73 4.21 -16.37
N THR A 47 9.72 5.06 -16.15
CA THR A 47 9.67 6.45 -16.63
C THR A 47 9.68 6.57 -18.17
N CYS A 48 10.26 5.59 -18.86
CA CYS A 48 10.20 5.51 -20.32
C CYS A 48 8.77 5.38 -20.86
N ASP A 49 7.84 4.82 -20.06
CA ASP A 49 6.44 4.67 -20.47
C ASP A 49 5.64 5.98 -20.36
N LEU A 50 6.18 7.00 -19.67
CA LEU A 50 5.57 8.33 -19.57
C LEU A 50 5.75 9.18 -20.82
N ALA A 51 6.61 8.77 -21.74
CA ALA A 51 6.97 9.48 -22.95
C ALA A 51 6.81 8.60 -24.19
N GLY A 52 6.99 9.16 -25.40
CA GLY A 52 6.96 8.42 -26.66
C GLY A 52 5.66 8.58 -27.42
N LEU A 53 5.41 7.69 -28.39
CA LEU A 53 4.26 7.74 -29.30
C LEU A 53 2.92 7.33 -28.65
N SER A 54 2.97 6.54 -27.58
CA SER A 54 1.80 6.10 -26.82
C SER A 54 2.12 6.20 -25.32
N PRO A 55 2.13 7.42 -24.76
CA PRO A 55 2.49 7.61 -23.37
C PRO A 55 1.45 6.98 -22.44
N LEU A 56 1.92 6.46 -21.29
CA LEU A 56 1.07 5.91 -20.26
C LEU A 56 -0.02 6.92 -19.85
N GLN A 57 -1.27 6.48 -19.86
CA GLN A 57 -2.42 7.27 -19.43
C GLN A 57 -2.86 6.83 -18.04
N VAL A 58 -3.54 7.70 -17.31
CA VAL A 58 -4.17 7.35 -16.03
C VAL A 58 -5.26 6.30 -16.28
N PRO A 59 -5.33 5.22 -15.49
CA PRO A 59 -6.36 4.19 -15.67
C PRO A 59 -7.77 4.75 -15.46
N ASP A 60 -8.71 4.29 -16.26
CA ASP A 60 -10.10 4.72 -16.14
C ASP A 60 -10.70 4.34 -14.78
N GLY A 61 -11.32 5.33 -14.15
CA GLY A 61 -12.05 5.13 -12.89
C GLY A 61 -11.17 4.99 -11.64
N VAL A 62 -9.84 5.12 -11.76
CA VAL A 62 -8.98 5.23 -10.58
C VAL A 62 -9.27 6.53 -9.84
N ALA A 63 -9.39 6.44 -8.52
CA ALA A 63 -9.60 7.58 -7.62
C ALA A 63 -9.17 7.18 -6.20
N ASP A 64 -9.19 8.14 -5.26
CA ASP A 64 -9.07 7.85 -3.83
C ASP A 64 -9.92 6.63 -3.45
N SER A 65 -9.27 5.58 -2.93
CA SER A 65 -9.91 4.30 -2.63
C SER A 65 -11.10 4.41 -1.66
N LYS A 66 -11.11 5.45 -0.81
CA LYS A 66 -12.20 5.75 0.13
C LYS A 66 -13.42 6.38 -0.55
N MET A 67 -13.22 6.97 -1.73
CA MET A 67 -14.31 7.54 -2.56
C MET A 67 -14.96 6.49 -3.46
N LEU A 68 -14.34 5.34 -3.63
CA LEU A 68 -14.87 4.22 -4.41
C LEU A 68 -15.64 3.25 -3.51
N THR A 69 -16.78 2.76 -4.00
CA THR A 69 -17.47 1.63 -3.35
C THR A 69 -16.63 0.36 -3.45
N GLU A 70 -16.87 -0.62 -2.56
CA GLU A 70 -16.20 -1.92 -2.61
C GLU A 70 -16.35 -2.57 -3.99
N HIS A 71 -17.57 -2.61 -4.52
CA HIS A 71 -17.86 -3.13 -5.86
C HIS A 71 -17.03 -2.42 -6.96
N ARG A 72 -16.87 -1.09 -6.87
CA ARG A 72 -16.09 -0.35 -7.88
C ARG A 72 -14.60 -0.66 -7.77
N ARG A 73 -14.05 -0.74 -6.55
CA ARG A 73 -12.65 -1.15 -6.34
C ARG A 73 -12.37 -2.55 -6.90
N GLU A 74 -13.27 -3.49 -6.63
CA GLU A 74 -13.17 -4.85 -7.16
C GLU A 74 -13.20 -4.88 -8.70
N ALA A 75 -14.08 -4.07 -9.31
CA ALA A 75 -14.24 -4.04 -10.77
C ALA A 75 -12.99 -3.53 -11.51
N ILE A 76 -12.24 -2.60 -10.91
CA ILE A 76 -11.02 -2.03 -11.55
C ILE A 76 -9.72 -2.70 -11.10
N PHE A 77 -9.78 -3.64 -10.15
CA PHE A 77 -8.60 -4.21 -9.49
C PHE A 77 -7.62 -4.87 -10.49
N GLU A 78 -8.12 -5.71 -11.39
CA GLU A 78 -7.26 -6.39 -12.37
C GLU A 78 -6.73 -5.43 -13.44
N GLU A 79 -7.51 -4.42 -13.82
CA GLU A 79 -7.06 -3.37 -14.73
C GLU A 79 -5.91 -2.57 -14.13
N LEU A 80 -6.02 -2.17 -12.86
CA LEU A 80 -4.96 -1.43 -12.16
C LEU A 80 -3.67 -2.24 -12.00
N LYS A 81 -3.78 -3.54 -11.73
CA LYS A 81 -2.63 -4.45 -11.70
C LYS A 81 -1.93 -4.55 -13.04
N SER A 82 -2.71 -4.60 -14.13
CA SER A 82 -2.19 -4.66 -15.50
C SER A 82 -1.63 -3.33 -15.99
N TRP A 83 -2.09 -2.23 -15.43
CA TRP A 83 -1.59 -0.89 -15.75
C TRP A 83 -0.17 -0.64 -15.22
N CYS A 84 0.17 -1.22 -14.07
CA CYS A 84 1.50 -1.10 -13.49
C CYS A 84 2.53 -1.89 -14.29
N ALA A 85 3.77 -1.41 -14.37
CA ALA A 85 4.90 -2.22 -14.80
C ALA A 85 5.18 -3.36 -13.79
N SER A 86 5.00 -3.07 -12.49
CA SER A 86 4.91 -4.07 -11.44
C SER A 86 4.09 -3.53 -10.25
N TRP A 87 3.64 -4.43 -9.39
CA TRP A 87 2.95 -4.07 -8.16
C TRP A 87 3.20 -5.11 -7.07
N ALA A 88 3.07 -4.68 -5.82
CA ALA A 88 3.14 -5.57 -4.66
C ALA A 88 2.31 -5.02 -3.50
N VAL A 89 2.04 -5.88 -2.52
CA VAL A 89 1.47 -5.49 -1.23
C VAL A 89 2.32 -6.14 -0.14
N GLY A 90 3.05 -5.32 0.59
CA GLY A 90 3.78 -5.77 1.77
C GLY A 90 2.92 -5.65 3.02
N SER A 91 3.21 -6.46 4.02
CA SER A 91 2.46 -6.50 5.27
C SER A 91 3.37 -6.54 6.49
N ALA A 92 2.87 -6.01 7.61
CA ALA A 92 3.40 -6.29 8.93
C ALA A 92 2.25 -6.79 9.82
N SER A 93 2.50 -7.88 10.56
CA SER A 93 1.50 -8.55 11.39
C SER A 93 1.07 -7.72 12.60
N ASN A 94 0.00 -8.14 13.25
CA ASN A 94 -0.41 -7.53 14.52
C ASN A 94 0.67 -7.68 15.60
N THR A 95 1.40 -8.78 15.65
CA THR A 95 2.50 -8.99 16.59
C THR A 95 3.68 -8.05 16.30
N GLU A 96 4.07 -7.88 15.04
CA GLU A 96 5.08 -6.89 14.64
C GLU A 96 4.64 -5.46 14.98
N ILE A 97 3.34 -5.14 14.86
CA ILE A 97 2.80 -3.84 15.28
C ILE A 97 2.88 -3.67 16.80
N ASP A 98 2.58 -4.70 17.57
CA ASP A 98 2.64 -4.68 19.04
C ASP A 98 4.08 -4.55 19.54
N ASP A 99 5.03 -5.23 18.90
CA ASP A 99 6.45 -5.21 19.26
C ASP A 99 7.16 -3.92 18.86
N TRP A 100 6.85 -3.38 17.67
CA TRP A 100 7.63 -2.29 17.05
C TRP A 100 6.90 -0.96 16.99
N GLY A 101 5.59 -0.96 17.20
CA GLY A 101 4.72 0.18 16.98
C GLY A 101 4.37 0.39 15.51
N ILE A 102 3.21 0.99 15.29
CA ILE A 102 2.58 1.13 13.97
C ILE A 102 3.44 1.87 12.94
N SER A 103 4.20 2.87 13.37
CA SER A 103 5.01 3.68 12.42
C SER A 103 6.17 2.88 11.84
N TYR A 104 6.83 2.05 12.64
CA TYR A 104 7.90 1.19 12.17
C TYR A 104 7.36 0.02 11.35
N ALA A 105 6.28 -0.60 11.81
CA ALA A 105 5.57 -1.66 11.08
C ALA A 105 5.13 -1.22 9.66
N LEU A 106 4.67 0.04 9.50
CA LEU A 106 4.38 0.62 8.19
C LEU A 106 5.61 0.70 7.30
N GLY A 107 6.74 1.13 7.85
CA GLY A 107 8.01 1.19 7.11
C GLY A 107 8.46 -0.19 6.64
N ILE A 108 8.41 -1.20 7.50
CA ILE A 108 8.74 -2.58 7.16
C ILE A 108 7.79 -3.14 6.09
N ALA A 109 6.49 -2.90 6.22
CA ALA A 109 5.52 -3.30 5.21
C ALA A 109 5.80 -2.64 3.84
N ALA A 110 6.17 -1.35 3.83
CA ALA A 110 6.51 -0.63 2.61
C ALA A 110 7.79 -1.15 1.96
N LEU A 111 8.84 -1.45 2.75
CA LEU A 111 10.09 -2.03 2.24
C LEU A 111 9.86 -3.44 1.66
N ARG A 112 9.03 -4.26 2.31
CA ARG A 112 8.60 -5.56 1.78
C ARG A 112 7.85 -5.41 0.45
N ALA A 113 6.99 -4.39 0.33
CA ALA A 113 6.30 -4.09 -0.93
C ALA A 113 7.28 -3.62 -2.00
N LEU A 114 8.24 -2.74 -1.65
CA LEU A 114 9.25 -2.23 -2.57
C LEU A 114 10.09 -3.36 -3.14
N GLY A 115 10.72 -4.17 -2.29
CA GLY A 115 11.57 -5.28 -2.73
C GLY A 115 10.82 -6.26 -3.65
N GLN A 116 9.58 -6.63 -3.30
CA GLN A 116 8.75 -7.48 -4.15
C GLN A 116 8.37 -6.83 -5.49
N ALA A 117 8.12 -5.53 -5.51
CA ALA A 117 7.80 -4.81 -6.74
C ALA A 117 9.02 -4.70 -7.65
N GLU A 118 10.19 -4.44 -7.11
CA GLU A 118 11.46 -4.37 -7.82
C GLU A 118 11.87 -5.74 -8.39
N GLU A 119 11.76 -6.80 -7.60
CA GLU A 119 12.01 -8.17 -8.06
C GLU A 119 11.11 -8.56 -9.24
N LYS A 120 9.80 -8.28 -9.14
CA LYS A 120 8.84 -8.52 -10.23
C LYS A 120 9.12 -7.67 -11.47
N LEU A 121 9.69 -6.49 -11.31
CA LEU A 121 10.10 -5.62 -12.42
C LEU A 121 11.35 -6.14 -13.12
N GLY A 122 12.08 -7.07 -12.49
CA GLY A 122 13.32 -7.65 -12.98
C GLY A 122 14.59 -6.88 -12.54
N ILE A 123 14.48 -6.05 -11.50
CA ILE A 123 15.65 -5.44 -10.86
C ILE A 123 16.35 -6.51 -10.04
N ASP A 124 17.60 -6.76 -10.33
CA ASP A 124 18.38 -7.77 -9.61
C ASP A 124 18.96 -7.26 -8.27
N GLY A 125 19.59 -8.16 -7.51
CA GLY A 125 20.17 -7.84 -6.19
C GLY A 125 21.32 -6.81 -6.23
N ASP A 126 21.89 -6.55 -7.41
CA ASP A 126 22.91 -5.51 -7.64
C ASP A 126 22.31 -4.19 -8.10
N GLY A 127 20.97 -4.08 -8.10
CA GLY A 127 20.23 -2.88 -8.51
C GLY A 127 20.26 -2.60 -9.99
N MET A 128 20.32 -3.65 -10.81
CA MET A 128 20.37 -3.53 -12.27
C MET A 128 19.07 -3.93 -12.92
N LEU A 129 18.66 -3.20 -13.93
CA LEU A 129 17.55 -3.53 -14.84
C LEU A 129 18.05 -3.52 -16.27
N ASP A 130 17.90 -4.64 -16.98
CA ASP A 130 18.40 -4.81 -18.35
C ASP A 130 19.91 -4.49 -18.48
N GLY A 131 20.69 -4.85 -17.42
CA GLY A 131 22.13 -4.65 -17.35
C GLY A 131 22.58 -3.21 -17.09
N LYS A 132 21.70 -2.34 -16.62
CA LYS A 132 21.98 -0.94 -16.28
C LYS A 132 21.57 -0.63 -14.84
N PRO A 133 22.37 0.18 -14.12
CA PRO A 133 21.99 0.61 -12.77
C PRO A 133 20.71 1.45 -12.82
N VAL A 134 19.81 1.21 -11.86
CA VAL A 134 18.47 1.83 -11.79
C VAL A 134 18.40 2.81 -10.64
N LYS A 135 17.72 3.93 -10.87
CA LYS A 135 17.31 4.88 -9.82
C LYS A 135 15.81 4.79 -9.60
N VAL A 136 15.41 4.57 -8.36
CA VAL A 136 14.01 4.45 -7.96
C VAL A 136 13.57 5.68 -7.18
N GLY A 137 12.56 6.38 -7.70
CA GLY A 137 11.86 7.44 -6.97
C GLY A 137 10.54 6.91 -6.39
N ALA A 138 10.15 7.40 -5.23
CA ALA A 138 8.92 7.01 -4.57
C ALA A 138 8.01 8.21 -4.27
N ILE A 139 6.70 8.00 -4.38
CA ILE A 139 5.66 8.94 -3.93
C ILE A 139 4.89 8.22 -2.81
N LEU A 140 4.99 8.73 -1.59
CA LEU A 140 4.30 8.19 -0.42
C LEU A 140 3.12 9.09 -0.03
N ASP A 141 1.93 8.50 0.15
CA ASP A 141 0.78 9.25 0.67
C ASP A 141 1.03 9.75 2.10
N GLY A 142 0.54 10.96 2.36
CA GLY A 142 0.66 11.59 3.67
C GLY A 142 1.92 12.43 3.88
N PRO A 143 2.09 12.99 5.09
CA PRO A 143 3.18 13.92 5.40
C PRO A 143 4.43 13.24 5.98
N ASN A 144 4.37 11.95 6.35
CA ASN A 144 5.40 11.28 7.14
C ASN A 144 6.10 10.20 6.33
N ASP A 145 7.39 10.39 6.09
CA ASP A 145 8.25 9.36 5.51
C ASP A 145 8.63 8.31 6.57
N TYR A 146 7.90 7.20 6.56
CA TYR A 146 8.21 6.04 7.38
C TYR A 146 9.09 5.02 6.66
N ILE A 147 9.25 5.13 5.33
CA ILE A 147 10.03 4.22 4.51
C ILE A 147 11.53 4.45 4.74
N THR A 148 12.00 5.67 4.54
CA THR A 148 13.42 6.04 4.76
C THR A 148 13.84 5.80 6.22
N LYS A 149 12.92 6.05 7.17
CA LYS A 149 13.19 5.78 8.59
C LYS A 149 13.41 4.30 8.87
N ALA A 150 12.59 3.42 8.29
CA ALA A 150 12.71 1.98 8.46
C ALA A 150 13.95 1.42 7.73
N LEU A 151 14.26 1.93 6.55
CA LEU A 151 15.42 1.51 5.75
C LEU A 151 16.75 1.67 6.52
N ASN A 152 16.86 2.69 7.35
CA ASN A 152 18.07 2.98 8.13
C ASN A 152 18.12 2.22 9.48
N THR A 153 17.43 1.10 9.60
CA THR A 153 17.43 0.25 10.80
C THR A 153 18.10 -1.09 10.54
N PHE A 154 18.52 -1.75 11.64
CA PHE A 154 19.20 -3.05 11.54
C PHE A 154 18.31 -4.17 11.01
N ASP A 155 17.00 -4.12 11.32
CA ASP A 155 16.01 -5.14 10.94
C ASP A 155 15.29 -4.81 9.61
N ALA A 156 15.79 -3.82 8.86
CA ALA A 156 15.20 -3.46 7.56
C ALA A 156 15.27 -4.66 6.60
N PRO A 157 14.16 -4.96 5.89
CA PRO A 157 14.21 -5.91 4.78
C PRO A 157 15.19 -5.43 3.70
N ASP A 158 15.90 -6.37 3.08
CA ASP A 158 16.71 -6.06 1.91
C ASP A 158 15.82 -5.59 0.76
N VAL A 159 16.23 -4.51 0.10
CA VAL A 159 15.63 -4.02 -1.13
C VAL A 159 16.74 -3.86 -2.18
N PRO A 160 16.52 -4.29 -3.43
CA PRO A 160 17.53 -4.17 -4.49
C PRO A 160 18.00 -2.72 -4.69
N VAL A 161 17.07 -1.77 -4.71
CA VAL A 161 17.36 -0.34 -4.85
C VAL A 161 16.57 0.46 -3.83
N PRO A 162 17.20 1.08 -2.84
CA PRO A 162 16.52 2.01 -1.96
C PRO A 162 15.88 3.16 -2.74
N ALA A 163 14.57 3.38 -2.54
CA ALA A 163 13.87 4.45 -3.22
C ALA A 163 14.11 5.81 -2.54
N GLU A 164 14.27 6.87 -3.34
CA GLU A 164 14.25 8.24 -2.84
C GLU A 164 12.80 8.69 -2.67
N VAL A 165 12.39 8.96 -1.42
CA VAL A 165 10.98 9.16 -1.06
C VAL A 165 10.61 10.63 -1.07
N SER A 166 9.55 10.93 -1.83
CA SER A 166 8.83 12.21 -1.81
C SER A 166 7.46 12.00 -1.16
N THR A 167 7.14 12.71 -0.10
CA THR A 167 5.81 12.65 0.53
C THR A 167 4.81 13.57 -0.13
N LYS A 168 3.56 13.12 -0.26
CA LYS A 168 2.46 13.91 -0.85
C LYS A 168 1.20 13.79 -0.02
N VAL A 169 0.80 14.86 0.65
CA VAL A 169 -0.50 14.91 1.35
C VAL A 169 -1.63 14.74 0.35
N LYS A 170 -2.50 13.74 0.59
CA LYS A 170 -3.57 13.33 -0.33
C LYS A 170 -3.02 12.88 -1.69
N GLY A 171 -1.91 12.16 -1.68
CA GLY A 171 -1.29 11.59 -2.87
C GLY A 171 -2.24 10.66 -3.62
N ASP A 172 -3.05 9.89 -2.88
CA ASP A 172 -4.14 9.04 -3.38
C ASP A 172 -5.18 9.78 -4.25
N ARG A 173 -5.29 11.10 -4.14
CA ARG A 173 -6.16 11.95 -4.96
C ARG A 173 -5.45 12.61 -6.14
N CYS A 174 -4.14 12.73 -6.08
CA CYS A 174 -3.37 13.56 -7.00
C CYS A 174 -2.46 12.75 -7.92
N CYS A 175 -1.92 11.61 -7.46
CA CYS A 175 -0.90 10.82 -8.12
C CYS A 175 -1.48 9.47 -8.54
N ALA A 176 -1.37 9.12 -9.82
CA ALA A 176 -1.98 7.91 -10.36
C ALA A 176 -1.37 6.64 -9.77
N THR A 177 -0.06 6.62 -9.54
CA THR A 177 0.63 5.49 -8.90
C THR A 177 0.19 5.29 -7.46
N VAL A 178 0.03 6.36 -6.67
CA VAL A 178 -0.45 6.29 -5.28
C VAL A 178 -1.90 5.84 -5.22
N ALA A 179 -2.79 6.40 -6.05
CA ALA A 179 -4.20 5.99 -6.14
C ALA A 179 -4.33 4.50 -6.51
N THR A 180 -3.50 4.04 -7.44
CA THR A 180 -3.44 2.63 -7.85
C THR A 180 -2.99 1.73 -6.69
N ALA A 181 -1.91 2.11 -6.00
CA ALA A 181 -1.42 1.40 -4.80
C ALA A 181 -2.49 1.32 -3.71
N ALA A 182 -3.23 2.43 -3.47
CA ALA A 182 -4.31 2.52 -2.50
C ALA A 182 -5.43 1.50 -2.78
N VAL A 183 -5.88 1.40 -4.03
CA VAL A 183 -6.93 0.44 -4.42
C VAL A 183 -6.42 -0.99 -4.30
N ILE A 184 -5.21 -1.28 -4.81
CA ILE A 184 -4.61 -2.62 -4.74
C ILE A 184 -4.45 -3.08 -3.29
N ALA A 185 -3.89 -2.24 -2.42
CA ALA A 185 -3.74 -2.55 -1.00
C ALA A 185 -5.10 -2.77 -0.32
N LYS A 186 -6.08 -1.89 -0.59
CA LYS A 186 -7.41 -1.96 0.01
C LYS A 186 -8.15 -3.24 -0.35
N VAL A 187 -8.19 -3.60 -1.63
CA VAL A 187 -8.83 -4.84 -2.08
C VAL A 187 -8.13 -6.06 -1.50
N THR A 188 -6.80 -6.09 -1.55
CA THR A 188 -6.02 -7.22 -1.02
C THR A 188 -6.27 -7.43 0.47
N ARG A 189 -6.23 -6.36 1.27
CA ARG A 189 -6.46 -6.46 2.71
C ARG A 189 -7.91 -6.80 3.06
N ASP A 190 -8.88 -6.20 2.37
CA ASP A 190 -10.29 -6.46 2.64
C ASP A 190 -10.63 -7.94 2.37
N ARG A 191 -10.11 -8.52 1.29
CA ARG A 191 -10.25 -9.96 0.96
C ARG A 191 -9.62 -10.83 2.06
N LEU A 192 -8.41 -10.51 2.51
CA LEU A 192 -7.76 -11.21 3.62
C LEU A 192 -8.64 -11.18 4.89
N MET A 193 -9.17 -10.02 5.26
CA MET A 193 -9.99 -9.90 6.47
C MET A 193 -11.33 -10.63 6.34
N VAL A 194 -11.90 -10.72 5.15
CA VAL A 194 -13.10 -11.54 4.88
C VAL A 194 -12.76 -13.04 5.04
N GLU A 195 -11.64 -13.49 4.47
CA GLU A 195 -11.19 -14.88 4.57
C GLU A 195 -10.90 -15.28 6.02
N LEU A 196 -10.20 -14.43 6.77
CA LEU A 196 -9.94 -14.65 8.20
C LEU A 196 -11.26 -14.68 9.00
N GLY A 197 -12.16 -13.73 8.74
CA GLY A 197 -13.46 -13.63 9.43
C GLY A 197 -14.40 -14.81 9.16
N ALA A 198 -14.15 -15.59 8.11
CA ALA A 198 -14.91 -16.82 7.83
C ALA A 198 -14.46 -18.03 8.68
N GLN A 199 -13.35 -17.91 9.42
CA GLN A 199 -12.88 -18.98 10.30
C GLN A 199 -13.68 -18.97 11.62
N PRO A 200 -14.11 -20.14 12.15
CA PRO A 200 -15.01 -20.21 13.30
C PRO A 200 -14.55 -19.46 14.56
N GLN A 201 -13.23 -19.42 14.80
CA GLN A 201 -12.68 -18.71 15.97
C GLN A 201 -12.75 -17.18 15.86
N TYR A 202 -12.95 -16.64 14.66
CA TYR A 202 -13.03 -15.19 14.42
C TYR A 202 -14.42 -14.70 14.06
N GLU A 203 -15.40 -15.62 13.88
CA GLU A 203 -16.79 -15.30 13.55
C GLU A 203 -17.40 -14.22 14.48
N PRO A 204 -17.20 -14.25 15.81
CA PRO A 204 -17.79 -13.25 16.70
C PRO A 204 -17.37 -11.81 16.42
N TYR A 205 -16.21 -11.58 15.82
CA TYR A 205 -15.66 -10.24 15.59
C TYR A 205 -16.14 -9.58 14.28
N GLU A 206 -16.92 -10.28 13.46
CA GLU A 206 -17.55 -9.78 12.24
C GLU A 206 -16.57 -9.12 11.23
N TRP A 207 -15.36 -9.66 11.08
CA TRP A 207 -14.34 -9.07 10.19
C TRP A 207 -14.73 -9.07 8.71
N ALA A 208 -15.64 -9.92 8.29
CA ALA A 208 -16.22 -9.86 6.95
C ALA A 208 -16.90 -8.51 6.66
N HIS A 209 -17.45 -7.86 7.69
CA HIS A 209 -18.11 -6.55 7.59
C HIS A 209 -17.17 -5.41 7.95
N ASN A 210 -16.56 -5.44 9.12
CA ASN A 210 -15.78 -4.33 9.65
C ASN A 210 -14.29 -4.33 9.24
N LYS A 211 -13.80 -5.38 8.58
CA LYS A 211 -12.39 -5.54 8.12
C LYS A 211 -11.35 -5.34 9.24
N GLY A 212 -11.75 -5.65 10.47
CA GLY A 212 -10.91 -5.49 11.67
C GLY A 212 -10.90 -4.08 12.25
N TYR A 213 -11.66 -3.13 11.70
CA TYR A 213 -11.79 -1.78 12.27
C TYR A 213 -12.72 -1.78 13.48
N GLY A 214 -12.53 -0.80 14.39
CA GLY A 214 -13.25 -0.70 15.65
C GLY A 214 -14.69 -0.20 15.51
N SER A 215 -15.55 -0.95 14.83
CA SER A 215 -17.00 -0.76 14.87
C SER A 215 -17.57 -1.05 16.26
N ALA A 216 -18.78 -0.61 16.56
CA ALA A 216 -19.44 -0.93 17.82
C ALA A 216 -19.52 -2.45 18.01
N ALA A 217 -20.03 -3.19 17.01
CA ALA A 217 -20.14 -4.65 17.06
C ALA A 217 -18.78 -5.32 17.32
N HIS A 218 -17.68 -4.84 16.71
CA HIS A 218 -16.35 -5.39 16.93
C HIS A 218 -15.85 -5.17 18.38
N ARG A 219 -16.08 -3.96 18.94
CA ARG A 219 -15.72 -3.64 20.33
C ARG A 219 -16.57 -4.42 21.33
N ASP A 220 -17.87 -4.56 21.08
CA ASP A 220 -18.77 -5.35 21.90
C ASP A 220 -18.34 -6.83 21.91
N ALA A 221 -17.96 -7.39 20.76
CA ALA A 221 -17.44 -8.74 20.66
C ALA A 221 -16.10 -8.90 21.43
N ILE A 222 -15.20 -7.94 21.35
CA ILE A 222 -13.95 -7.97 22.15
C ILE A 222 -14.25 -7.90 23.64
N ALA A 223 -15.24 -7.11 24.08
CA ALA A 223 -15.63 -7.02 25.47
C ALA A 223 -16.27 -8.32 25.99
N GLU A 224 -17.02 -9.03 25.15
CA GLU A 224 -17.71 -10.28 25.51
C GLU A 224 -16.79 -11.51 25.45
N PHE A 225 -16.02 -11.67 24.36
CA PHE A 225 -15.24 -12.88 24.08
C PHE A 225 -13.73 -12.71 24.36
N GLY A 226 -13.27 -11.51 24.67
CA GLY A 226 -11.85 -11.16 24.75
C GLY A 226 -11.23 -10.93 23.37
N PRO A 227 -9.99 -10.46 23.30
CA PRO A 227 -9.26 -10.34 22.04
C PRO A 227 -8.77 -11.71 21.54
N SER A 228 -8.78 -11.92 20.22
CA SER A 228 -8.13 -13.07 19.59
C SER A 228 -6.63 -12.83 19.40
N ASP A 229 -5.92 -13.85 18.92
CA ASP A 229 -4.49 -13.83 18.57
C ASP A 229 -4.15 -12.89 17.41
N LEU A 230 -5.15 -12.42 16.65
CA LEU A 230 -4.97 -11.45 15.56
C LEU A 230 -5.27 -10.00 15.97
N HIS A 231 -5.69 -9.75 17.22
CA HIS A 231 -5.84 -8.38 17.71
C HIS A 231 -4.50 -7.75 18.06
N ARG A 232 -4.46 -6.42 17.99
CA ARG A 232 -3.29 -5.61 18.34
C ARG A 232 -3.35 -5.29 19.83
N LEU A 233 -2.73 -6.14 20.64
CA LEU A 233 -2.88 -6.12 22.10
C LEU A 233 -2.28 -4.88 22.77
N SER A 234 -1.33 -4.21 22.13
CA SER A 234 -0.78 -2.94 22.60
C SER A 234 -1.72 -1.74 22.42
N TRP A 235 -2.86 -1.94 21.75
CA TRP A 235 -3.82 -0.89 21.46
C TRP A 235 -4.97 -0.85 22.46
N HIS A 236 -5.66 0.31 22.54
CA HIS A 236 -6.88 0.43 23.33
C HIS A 236 -8.04 -0.22 22.57
N LEU A 237 -8.37 -1.45 22.93
CA LEU A 237 -9.32 -2.28 22.18
C LEU A 237 -10.78 -2.00 22.56
N VAL A 238 -11.05 -1.66 23.83
CA VAL A 238 -12.38 -1.39 24.39
C VAL A 238 -12.38 -0.11 25.20
#